data_f82789eefe3bd1c62f7bfb8d2a97d8a2
#
_entry.id   f82789eefe3bd1c62f7bfb8d2a97d8a2
#
_cell.length_a   1.000
_cell.length_b   1.000
_cell.length_c   1.000
_cell.angle_alpha   90.00
_cell.angle_beta   90.00
_cell.angle_gamma   90.00
#
_symmetry.space_group_name_H-M   'P 1'
#
loop_
_entity.id
_entity.type
_entity.pdbx_description
1 polymer ?
#
loop_
_entity_poly.entity_id
_entity_poly.type
_entity_poly.pdbx_seq_one_letter_code
_entity_poly.pdbx_strand_id
1 'polypeptide(L)'
;MKTIAITLCLMLACTANAVAQSEWEIPESALQTDAPSKKKKEKKAADGAADNTSSPRMKIDRKYAAGTVPLVEGKVEWTKDITVAGCCADTLYRRTLDMLTRFVKSEGQTAKSRIAAVNKAERIVVANCEEELVFSSSTFARDYTLFRYTVIVQCSDNRVNIRLCRITYRYDMGRPTEATYTAEEWITDEAALNKKGTNLYRLNGKFRKKTIDRKDSIFGLFEEELTRN
;
A
#
# COMPACT_ATOMS: atom_id res chain seq x y z
N MET A 1 55.36 -4.86 60.24
CA MET A 1 55.27 -4.05 59.04
C MET A 1 54.42 -4.82 58.07
N LYS A 2 53.14 -4.53 58.03
CA LYS A 2 52.17 -5.25 57.20
C LYS A 2 51.46 -4.23 56.30
N THR A 3 51.73 -4.33 55.01
CA THR A 3 51.11 -3.51 53.96
C THR A 3 49.72 -4.08 53.65
N ILE A 4 48.72 -3.23 53.87
CA ILE A 4 47.30 -3.54 53.52
C ILE A 4 47.05 -2.99 52.12
N ALA A 5 46.83 -3.90 51.17
CA ALA A 5 46.39 -3.56 49.81
C ALA A 5 44.86 -3.37 49.81
N ILE A 6 44.39 -2.15 49.54
CA ILE A 6 42.98 -1.84 49.38
C ILE A 6 42.64 -2.04 47.90
N THR A 7 41.88 -3.11 47.60
CA THR A 7 41.34 -3.38 46.28
C THR A 7 40.02 -2.61 46.13
N LEU A 8 40.04 -1.55 45.32
CA LEU A 8 38.87 -0.77 44.98
C LEU A 8 38.07 -1.51 43.87
N CYS A 9 36.98 -2.15 44.25
CA CYS A 9 36.02 -2.76 43.30
C CYS A 9 35.17 -1.66 42.69
N LEU A 10 35.45 -1.30 41.43
CA LEU A 10 34.62 -0.40 40.62
C LEU A 10 33.41 -1.15 40.13
N MET A 11 32.25 -0.96 40.78
CA MET A 11 30.94 -1.47 40.31
C MET A 11 30.50 -0.62 39.11
N LEU A 12 30.72 -1.12 37.89
CA LEU A 12 30.15 -0.57 36.67
C LEU A 12 28.67 -0.95 36.63
N ALA A 13 27.79 -0.04 36.99
CA ALA A 13 26.37 -0.17 36.82
C ALA A 13 26.06 -0.02 35.32
N CYS A 14 25.93 -1.16 34.64
CA CYS A 14 25.32 -1.21 33.29
C CYS A 14 23.82 -0.91 33.44
N THR A 15 23.41 0.31 33.18
CA THR A 15 22.01 0.64 32.91
C THR A 15 21.65 0.03 31.57
N ALA A 16 21.03 -1.15 31.57
CA ALA A 16 20.40 -1.70 30.40
C ALA A 16 19.22 -0.81 30.02
N ASN A 17 19.40 0.03 29.01
CA ASN A 17 18.28 0.62 28.30
C ASN A 17 17.52 -0.53 27.63
N ALA A 18 16.41 -0.92 28.24
CA ALA A 18 15.43 -1.77 27.59
C ALA A 18 14.80 -0.99 26.44
N VAL A 19 15.39 -1.08 25.25
CA VAL A 19 14.71 -0.72 24.02
C VAL A 19 13.59 -1.72 23.89
N ALA A 20 12.35 -1.28 24.05
CA ALA A 20 11.18 -2.08 23.76
C ALA A 20 11.25 -2.46 22.28
N GLN A 21 11.70 -3.68 22.00
CA GLN A 21 11.61 -4.25 20.65
C GLN A 21 10.13 -4.45 20.38
N SER A 22 9.60 -3.73 19.40
CA SER A 22 8.24 -3.95 18.90
C SER A 22 8.16 -5.37 18.34
N GLU A 23 7.33 -6.20 18.96
CA GLU A 23 7.20 -7.61 18.63
C GLU A 23 6.32 -7.76 17.38
N TRP A 24 6.97 -7.89 16.22
CA TRP A 24 6.32 -8.16 14.95
C TRP A 24 6.24 -9.66 14.70
N GLU A 25 5.04 -10.20 14.71
CA GLU A 25 4.78 -11.61 14.42
C GLU A 25 4.32 -11.78 12.97
N ILE A 26 4.89 -12.78 12.30
CA ILE A 26 4.42 -13.22 10.98
C ILE A 26 3.47 -14.39 11.21
N PRO A 27 2.19 -14.30 10.81
CA PRO A 27 1.26 -15.41 10.95
C PRO A 27 1.77 -16.67 10.22
N GLU A 28 1.61 -17.84 10.81
CA GLU A 28 2.07 -19.13 10.24
C GLU A 28 1.61 -19.39 8.80
N SER A 29 0.48 -18.81 8.40
CA SER A 29 -0.03 -18.90 7.03
C SER A 29 0.81 -18.16 5.98
N ALA A 30 1.84 -17.39 6.40
CA ALA A 30 2.67 -16.56 5.51
C ALA A 30 4.02 -17.20 5.13
N LEU A 31 4.34 -18.39 5.65
CA LEU A 31 5.67 -19.02 5.53
C LEU A 31 5.92 -19.80 4.24
N GLN A 32 5.05 -19.70 3.22
CA GLN A 32 5.33 -20.31 1.91
C GLN A 32 5.69 -19.22 0.92
N THR A 33 6.98 -18.99 0.68
CA THR A 33 7.46 -18.10 -0.38
C THR A 33 8.71 -18.63 -1.04
N ASP A 34 8.59 -18.82 -2.34
CA ASP A 34 9.73 -18.96 -3.26
C ASP A 34 10.35 -17.58 -3.51
N ALA A 35 11.67 -17.51 -3.44
CA ALA A 35 12.42 -16.28 -3.65
C ALA A 35 12.57 -15.96 -5.16
N PRO A 36 12.39 -14.72 -5.61
CA PRO A 36 12.63 -14.34 -6.99
C PRO A 36 14.08 -13.87 -7.21
N SER A 37 14.72 -14.44 -8.21
CA SER A 37 16.04 -14.04 -8.70
C SER A 37 15.99 -12.65 -9.38
N LYS A 38 16.95 -11.79 -9.02
CA LYS A 38 17.17 -10.46 -9.63
C LYS A 38 17.71 -10.60 -11.05
N LYS A 39 17.03 -9.99 -12.03
CA LYS A 39 17.68 -9.47 -13.26
C LYS A 39 17.24 -8.04 -13.50
N LYS A 40 18.15 -7.12 -13.25
CA LYS A 40 18.09 -5.71 -13.61
C LYS A 40 18.33 -5.59 -15.12
N LYS A 41 17.37 -5.06 -15.88
CA LYS A 41 17.58 -4.55 -17.22
C LYS A 41 16.98 -3.15 -17.30
N GLU A 42 17.86 -2.17 -17.39
CA GLU A 42 17.52 -0.82 -17.81
C GLU A 42 16.95 -0.84 -19.21
N LYS A 43 15.82 -0.18 -19.41
CA LYS A 43 15.36 0.16 -20.76
C LYS A 43 14.78 1.57 -20.80
N LYS A 44 15.38 2.32 -21.69
CA LYS A 44 15.11 3.66 -22.20
C LYS A 44 13.61 3.98 -22.33
N ALA A 45 13.26 5.19 -21.93
CA ALA A 45 11.99 5.83 -22.22
C ALA A 45 11.73 5.86 -23.74
N ALA A 46 10.58 5.38 -24.15
CA ALA A 46 10.09 5.55 -25.51
C ALA A 46 9.24 6.82 -25.56
N ASP A 47 9.70 7.77 -26.34
CA ASP A 47 8.96 8.96 -26.78
C ASP A 47 7.65 8.51 -27.44
N GLY A 48 6.53 8.86 -26.85
CA GLY A 48 5.20 8.65 -27.41
C GLY A 48 4.79 9.82 -28.27
N ALA A 49 4.68 9.58 -29.55
CA ALA A 49 4.23 10.49 -30.57
C ALA A 49 2.95 11.25 -30.19
N ALA A 50 2.95 12.55 -30.46
CA ALA A 50 1.79 13.42 -30.34
C ALA A 50 0.71 13.00 -31.36
N ASP A 51 -0.42 12.48 -30.87
CA ASP A 51 -1.64 12.34 -31.65
C ASP A 51 -2.50 13.60 -31.49
N ASN A 52 -2.56 14.35 -32.58
CA ASN A 52 -3.26 15.62 -32.69
C ASN A 52 -4.66 15.36 -33.26
N THR A 53 -5.55 14.76 -32.44
CA THR A 53 -6.97 14.63 -32.77
C THR A 53 -7.79 15.46 -31.78
N SER A 54 -8.35 16.55 -32.25
CA SER A 54 -9.22 17.46 -31.51
C SER A 54 -10.57 16.81 -31.19
N SER A 55 -10.59 15.96 -30.17
CA SER A 55 -11.82 15.56 -29.49
C SER A 55 -12.18 16.60 -28.43
N PRO A 56 -13.49 16.85 -28.15
CA PRO A 56 -13.90 17.84 -27.17
C PRO A 56 -13.23 17.55 -25.84
N ARG A 57 -12.46 18.52 -25.32
CA ARG A 57 -11.72 18.44 -24.07
C ARG A 57 -12.70 18.25 -22.92
N MET A 58 -12.96 17.00 -22.52
CA MET A 58 -13.68 16.69 -21.31
C MET A 58 -12.81 17.18 -20.14
N LYS A 59 -13.35 18.13 -19.36
CA LYS A 59 -12.72 18.63 -18.14
C LYS A 59 -12.44 17.45 -17.22
N ILE A 60 -11.19 17.29 -16.78
CA ILE A 60 -10.84 16.21 -15.85
C ILE A 60 -11.69 16.30 -14.59
N ASP A 61 -12.26 15.19 -14.14
CA ASP A 61 -12.97 15.11 -12.88
C ASP A 61 -12.03 15.47 -11.73
N ARG A 62 -12.51 16.29 -10.78
CA ARG A 62 -11.77 16.70 -9.58
C ARG A 62 -11.19 15.52 -8.81
N LYS A 63 -11.89 14.40 -8.82
CA LYS A 63 -11.45 13.14 -8.21
C LYS A 63 -10.07 12.65 -8.71
N TYR A 64 -9.72 12.96 -9.97
CA TYR A 64 -8.49 12.51 -10.61
C TYR A 64 -7.51 13.65 -10.92
N ALA A 65 -7.85 14.87 -10.54
CA ALA A 65 -7.07 16.07 -10.82
C ALA A 65 -5.71 16.08 -10.12
N ALA A 66 -4.92 17.10 -10.39
CA ALA A 66 -3.65 17.32 -9.69
C ALA A 66 -3.85 17.39 -8.16
N GLY A 67 -2.90 16.86 -7.41
CA GLY A 67 -2.93 16.81 -5.95
C GLY A 67 -3.73 15.64 -5.34
N THR A 68 -4.36 14.79 -6.15
CA THR A 68 -5.16 13.66 -5.62
C THR A 68 -4.33 12.39 -5.37
N VAL A 69 -3.08 12.35 -5.83
CA VAL A 69 -2.11 11.30 -5.54
C VAL A 69 -1.01 11.89 -4.66
N PRO A 70 -1.12 11.74 -3.33
CA PRO A 70 -0.15 12.30 -2.40
C PRO A 70 1.17 11.53 -2.43
N LEU A 71 2.26 12.28 -2.25
CA LEU A 71 3.61 11.75 -2.06
C LEU A 71 4.08 12.04 -0.64
N VAL A 72 4.38 10.98 0.10
CA VAL A 72 4.99 11.04 1.43
C VAL A 72 6.42 10.51 1.29
N GLU A 73 7.41 11.36 1.54
CA GLU A 73 8.84 11.01 1.37
C GLU A 73 9.14 10.40 -0.03
N GLY A 74 8.50 10.94 -1.08
CA GLY A 74 8.67 10.47 -2.44
C GLY A 74 7.96 9.15 -2.78
N LYS A 75 7.11 8.64 -1.88
CA LYS A 75 6.30 7.43 -2.08
C LYS A 75 4.82 7.77 -2.14
N VAL A 76 4.10 7.10 -3.04
CA VAL A 76 2.64 7.22 -3.09
C VAL A 76 2.04 6.53 -1.88
N GLU A 77 1.39 7.32 -1.03
CA GLU A 77 0.71 6.82 0.16
C GLU A 77 -0.59 7.59 0.41
N TRP A 78 -1.69 6.87 0.52
CA TRP A 78 -2.97 7.42 0.99
C TRP A 78 -3.23 7.02 2.42
N THR A 79 -3.69 7.96 3.20
CA THR A 79 -4.05 7.75 4.61
C THR A 79 -5.51 8.14 4.83
N LYS A 80 -6.21 7.36 5.65
CA LYS A 80 -7.57 7.67 6.12
C LYS A 80 -7.68 7.39 7.62
N ASP A 81 -8.24 8.35 8.34
CA ASP A 81 -8.63 8.19 9.73
C ASP A 81 -10.13 7.90 9.82
N ILE A 82 -10.49 6.88 10.59
CA ILE A 82 -11.88 6.51 10.88
C ILE A 82 -12.08 6.66 12.39
N THR A 83 -13.09 7.43 12.77
CA THR A 83 -13.52 7.57 14.17
C THR A 83 -14.61 6.57 14.47
N VAL A 84 -14.42 5.76 15.53
CA VAL A 84 -15.39 4.77 16.01
C VAL A 84 -15.64 5.04 17.49
N ALA A 85 -16.58 5.92 17.79
CA ALA A 85 -16.86 6.36 19.16
C ALA A 85 -17.22 5.21 20.11
N GLY A 86 -16.71 5.26 21.33
CA GLY A 86 -17.02 4.27 22.39
C GLY A 86 -16.33 2.92 22.21
N CYS A 87 -15.37 2.79 21.28
CA CYS A 87 -14.70 1.52 21.01
C CYS A 87 -13.23 1.57 21.45
N CYS A 88 -12.82 0.64 22.32
CA CYS A 88 -11.42 0.56 22.76
C CYS A 88 -10.52 -0.01 21.66
N ALA A 89 -9.24 0.32 21.74
CA ALA A 89 -8.21 -0.06 20.75
C ALA A 89 -8.12 -1.58 20.53
N ASP A 90 -8.25 -2.40 21.57
CA ASP A 90 -8.18 -3.87 21.45
C ASP A 90 -9.38 -4.46 20.70
N THR A 91 -10.56 -3.87 20.85
CA THR A 91 -11.74 -4.26 20.09
C THR A 91 -11.60 -3.86 18.63
N LEU A 92 -11.14 -2.65 18.35
CA LEU A 92 -10.86 -2.18 16.99
C LEU A 92 -9.78 -3.03 16.31
N TYR A 93 -8.72 -3.38 17.03
CA TYR A 93 -7.68 -4.27 16.52
C TYR A 93 -8.23 -5.64 16.11
N ARG A 94 -9.02 -6.30 16.96
CA ARG A 94 -9.64 -7.59 16.63
C ARG A 94 -10.57 -7.49 15.43
N ARG A 95 -11.47 -6.49 15.41
CA ARG A 95 -12.38 -6.25 14.28
C ARG A 95 -11.61 -6.02 12.96
N THR A 96 -10.54 -5.23 13.01
CA THR A 96 -9.68 -4.95 11.87
C THR A 96 -8.96 -6.21 11.38
N LEU A 97 -8.40 -7.01 12.29
CA LEU A 97 -7.72 -8.25 11.93
C LEU A 97 -8.67 -9.26 11.28
N ASP A 98 -9.87 -9.44 11.85
CA ASP A 98 -10.90 -10.33 11.28
C ASP A 98 -11.36 -9.84 9.91
N MET A 99 -11.58 -8.53 9.76
CA MET A 99 -11.97 -7.92 8.49
C MET A 99 -10.89 -8.10 7.43
N LEU A 100 -9.63 -7.77 7.72
CA LEU A 100 -8.51 -7.94 6.80
C LEU A 100 -8.28 -9.41 6.43
N THR A 101 -8.47 -10.34 7.38
CA THR A 101 -8.37 -11.78 7.12
C THR A 101 -9.42 -12.26 6.11
N ARG A 102 -10.64 -11.72 6.17
CA ARG A 102 -11.68 -11.96 5.16
C ARG A 102 -11.35 -11.26 3.84
N PHE A 103 -10.90 -10.00 3.91
CA PHE A 103 -10.58 -9.19 2.74
C PHE A 103 -9.50 -9.81 1.85
N VAL A 104 -8.40 -10.29 2.41
CA VAL A 104 -7.32 -10.92 1.61
C VAL A 104 -7.72 -12.26 0.98
N LYS A 105 -8.85 -12.83 1.38
CA LYS A 105 -9.44 -14.05 0.81
C LYS A 105 -10.70 -13.78 -0.02
N SER A 106 -11.09 -12.51 -0.15
CA SER A 106 -12.31 -12.15 -0.89
C SER A 106 -12.15 -12.33 -2.39
N GLU A 107 -13.27 -12.39 -3.09
CA GLU A 107 -13.30 -12.42 -4.55
C GLU A 107 -12.52 -11.24 -5.15
N GLY A 108 -11.72 -11.53 -6.17
CA GLY A 108 -10.82 -10.56 -6.81
C GLY A 108 -9.41 -10.55 -6.24
N GLN A 109 -9.17 -11.00 -5.01
CA GLN A 109 -7.83 -11.16 -4.45
C GLN A 109 -7.17 -12.43 -5.00
N THR A 110 -5.86 -12.36 -5.30
CA THR A 110 -5.12 -13.55 -5.72
C THR A 110 -4.64 -14.36 -4.49
N ALA A 111 -4.15 -15.58 -4.72
CA ALA A 111 -3.57 -16.43 -3.68
C ALA A 111 -2.33 -15.82 -2.99
N LYS A 112 -1.76 -14.74 -3.53
CA LYS A 112 -0.63 -14.01 -2.93
C LYS A 112 -1.06 -12.98 -1.88
N SER A 113 -2.36 -12.69 -1.80
CA SER A 113 -2.90 -11.78 -0.80
C SER A 113 -2.91 -12.46 0.56
N ARG A 114 -2.35 -11.80 1.58
CA ARG A 114 -2.20 -12.35 2.92
C ARG A 114 -2.02 -11.29 3.98
N ILE A 115 -2.31 -11.64 5.22
CA ILE A 115 -1.80 -10.88 6.37
C ILE A 115 -0.29 -11.09 6.41
N ALA A 116 0.48 -10.01 6.30
CA ALA A 116 1.93 -10.04 6.22
C ALA A 116 2.59 -9.98 7.59
N ALA A 117 2.04 -9.17 8.49
CA ALA A 117 2.51 -9.05 9.86
C ALA A 117 1.40 -8.51 10.77
N VAL A 118 1.51 -8.84 12.05
CA VAL A 118 0.67 -8.28 13.12
C VAL A 118 1.56 -7.86 14.29
N ASN A 119 1.19 -6.77 14.94
CA ASN A 119 1.80 -6.35 16.20
C ASN A 119 0.68 -6.06 17.20
N LYS A 120 0.44 -6.99 18.11
CA LYS A 120 -0.65 -6.87 19.08
C LYS A 120 -0.39 -5.77 20.11
N ALA A 121 0.86 -5.56 20.50
CA ALA A 121 1.22 -4.55 21.48
C ALA A 121 0.95 -3.12 20.96
N GLU A 122 1.30 -2.87 19.70
CA GLU A 122 1.08 -1.59 19.03
C GLU A 122 -0.26 -1.52 18.27
N ARG A 123 -1.02 -2.62 18.26
CA ARG A 123 -2.32 -2.75 17.58
C ARG A 123 -2.22 -2.42 16.08
N ILE A 124 -1.17 -2.95 15.43
CA ILE A 124 -0.93 -2.78 14.01
C ILE A 124 -1.18 -4.10 13.27
N VAL A 125 -1.84 -4.00 12.12
CA VAL A 125 -2.04 -5.10 11.17
C VAL A 125 -1.54 -4.67 9.82
N VAL A 126 -0.74 -5.51 9.17
CA VAL A 126 -0.20 -5.29 7.81
C VAL A 126 -0.70 -6.39 6.90
N ALA A 127 -1.34 -6.01 5.79
CA ALA A 127 -1.76 -6.93 4.74
C ALA A 127 -1.08 -6.57 3.42
N ASN A 128 -0.52 -7.57 2.74
CA ASN A 128 -0.10 -7.47 1.35
C ASN A 128 -1.22 -8.02 0.47
N CYS A 129 -1.64 -7.23 -0.50
CA CYS A 129 -2.74 -7.52 -1.39
C CYS A 129 -2.26 -7.56 -2.85
N GLU A 130 -2.80 -8.50 -3.61
CA GLU A 130 -2.62 -8.58 -5.06
C GLU A 130 -3.96 -8.92 -5.70
N GLU A 131 -4.43 -8.10 -6.64
CA GLU A 131 -5.69 -8.29 -7.34
C GLU A 131 -5.60 -7.82 -8.80
N GLU A 132 -6.56 -8.22 -9.61
CA GLU A 132 -6.67 -7.74 -10.98
C GLU A 132 -7.41 -6.41 -11.03
N LEU A 133 -6.74 -5.37 -11.48
CA LEU A 133 -7.33 -4.07 -11.76
C LEU A 133 -7.71 -4.00 -13.23
N VAL A 134 -9.00 -4.21 -13.53
CA VAL A 134 -9.51 -4.29 -14.90
C VAL A 134 -9.80 -2.91 -15.45
N PHE A 135 -9.18 -2.56 -16.57
CA PHE A 135 -9.40 -1.30 -17.29
C PHE A 135 -10.56 -1.41 -18.28
N SER A 136 -10.59 -2.49 -19.06
CA SER A 136 -11.69 -2.82 -19.96
C SER A 136 -11.79 -4.32 -20.15
N SER A 137 -13.01 -4.78 -20.43
CA SER A 137 -13.29 -6.18 -20.73
C SER A 137 -14.27 -6.22 -21.89
N SER A 138 -13.93 -6.98 -22.92
CA SER A 138 -14.80 -7.29 -24.06
C SER A 138 -14.78 -8.80 -24.30
N THR A 139 -15.64 -9.27 -25.20
CA THR A 139 -15.73 -10.70 -25.54
C THR A 139 -14.39 -11.30 -26.02
N PHE A 140 -13.54 -10.48 -26.66
CA PHE A 140 -12.30 -10.95 -27.27
C PHE A 140 -11.02 -10.42 -26.62
N ALA A 141 -11.12 -9.44 -25.73
CA ALA A 141 -9.94 -8.82 -25.11
C ALA A 141 -10.24 -8.30 -23.71
N ARG A 142 -9.32 -8.57 -22.79
CA ARG A 142 -9.33 -8.05 -21.43
C ARG A 142 -8.06 -7.26 -21.21
N ASP A 143 -8.22 -5.98 -20.85
CA ASP A 143 -7.11 -5.09 -20.50
C ASP A 143 -7.11 -4.91 -18.99
N TYR A 144 -6.06 -5.40 -18.33
CA TYR A 144 -5.94 -5.39 -16.86
C TYR A 144 -4.47 -5.36 -16.44
N THR A 145 -4.25 -5.08 -15.18
CA THR A 145 -2.94 -5.20 -14.53
C THR A 145 -3.07 -5.96 -13.22
N LEU A 146 -2.04 -6.69 -12.82
CA LEU A 146 -1.93 -7.13 -11.44
C LEU A 146 -1.51 -5.92 -10.59
N PHE A 147 -2.41 -5.56 -9.70
CA PHE A 147 -2.30 -4.44 -8.77
C PHE A 147 -1.88 -4.96 -7.42
N ARG A 148 -0.68 -4.60 -6.98
CA ARG A 148 -0.15 -4.96 -5.67
C ARG A 148 -0.07 -3.74 -4.80
N TYR A 149 -0.44 -3.89 -3.56
CA TYR A 149 -0.38 -2.83 -2.56
C TYR A 149 -0.28 -3.41 -1.16
N THR A 150 0.15 -2.56 -0.23
CA THR A 150 0.17 -2.88 1.19
C THR A 150 -0.85 -2.00 1.92
N VAL A 151 -1.67 -2.64 2.75
CA VAL A 151 -2.56 -1.95 3.69
C VAL A 151 -1.96 -2.08 5.08
N ILE A 152 -1.72 -0.95 5.75
CA ILE A 152 -1.23 -0.88 7.12
C ILE A 152 -2.33 -0.22 7.94
N VAL A 153 -2.78 -0.89 8.98
CA VAL A 153 -3.83 -0.38 9.87
C VAL A 153 -3.31 -0.32 11.30
N GLN A 154 -3.44 0.85 11.90
CA GLN A 154 -3.11 1.09 13.30
C GLN A 154 -4.37 1.49 14.06
N CYS A 155 -4.65 0.79 15.17
CA CYS A 155 -5.81 1.02 16.01
C CYS A 155 -5.41 1.70 17.31
N SER A 156 -6.20 2.70 17.71
CA SER A 156 -6.14 3.38 19.00
C SER A 156 -7.56 3.52 19.55
N ASP A 157 -7.73 4.02 20.77
CA ASP A 157 -9.07 4.22 21.31
C ASP A 157 -9.87 5.19 20.45
N ASN A 158 -11.06 4.75 20.05
CA ASN A 158 -12.01 5.47 19.21
C ASN A 158 -11.51 5.83 17.79
N ARG A 159 -10.35 5.33 17.33
CA ARG A 159 -9.76 5.72 16.05
C ARG A 159 -9.00 4.58 15.39
N VAL A 160 -9.17 4.49 14.08
CA VAL A 160 -8.39 3.59 13.22
C VAL A 160 -7.74 4.44 12.13
N ASN A 161 -6.42 4.34 12.02
CA ASN A 161 -5.64 4.94 10.93
C ASN A 161 -5.31 3.86 9.91
N ILE A 162 -5.64 4.11 8.65
CA ILE A 162 -5.40 3.19 7.53
C ILE A 162 -4.47 3.86 6.55
N ARG A 163 -3.42 3.16 6.15
CA ARG A 163 -2.50 3.59 5.10
C ARG A 163 -2.49 2.58 3.96
N LEU A 164 -2.58 3.07 2.73
CA LEU A 164 -2.44 2.29 1.50
C LEU A 164 -1.21 2.76 0.76
N CYS A 165 -0.21 1.90 0.63
CA CYS A 165 1.12 2.24 0.14
C CYS A 165 1.78 1.08 -0.61
N ARG A 166 3.05 1.25 -1.05
CA ARG A 166 3.87 0.23 -1.75
C ARG A 166 3.18 -0.32 -2.99
N ILE A 167 2.61 0.58 -3.78
CA ILE A 167 1.79 0.23 -4.93
C ILE A 167 2.66 -0.10 -6.14
N THR A 168 2.40 -1.25 -6.76
CA THR A 168 3.03 -1.66 -8.01
C THR A 168 2.03 -2.28 -8.97
N TYR A 169 2.35 -2.21 -10.25
CA TYR A 169 1.55 -2.74 -11.35
C TYR A 169 2.39 -3.70 -12.18
N ARG A 170 1.91 -4.90 -12.43
CA ARG A 170 2.48 -5.80 -13.44
C ARG A 170 1.51 -5.87 -14.61
N TYR A 171 1.90 -5.26 -15.72
CA TYR A 171 1.06 -5.03 -16.88
C TYR A 171 1.55 -5.81 -18.10
N ASP A 172 0.63 -6.11 -19.04
CA ASP A 172 0.90 -6.83 -20.29
C ASP A 172 1.50 -8.24 -20.07
N MET A 173 1.05 -8.92 -19.03
CA MET A 173 1.56 -10.23 -18.65
C MET A 173 1.50 -11.24 -19.79
N GLY A 174 2.59 -12.01 -19.95
CA GLY A 174 2.74 -13.03 -21.00
C GLY A 174 3.02 -12.45 -22.39
N ARG A 175 3.24 -11.14 -22.50
CA ARG A 175 3.59 -10.46 -23.76
C ARG A 175 5.04 -9.97 -23.71
N PRO A 176 5.68 -9.73 -24.88
CA PRO A 176 7.02 -9.13 -24.91
C PRO A 176 7.13 -7.74 -24.25
N THR A 177 5.98 -7.07 -24.12
CA THR A 177 5.82 -5.75 -23.47
C THR A 177 5.54 -5.83 -21.97
N GLU A 178 5.57 -7.04 -21.38
CA GLU A 178 5.36 -7.20 -19.93
C GLU A 178 6.36 -6.37 -19.14
N ALA A 179 5.83 -5.54 -18.22
CA ALA A 179 6.64 -4.68 -17.38
C ALA A 179 5.98 -4.49 -16.00
N THR A 180 6.82 -4.18 -15.02
CA THR A 180 6.39 -3.80 -13.66
C THR A 180 6.72 -2.33 -13.44
N TYR A 181 5.73 -1.58 -12.97
CA TYR A 181 5.82 -0.16 -12.67
C TYR A 181 5.47 0.11 -11.22
N THR A 182 6.07 1.11 -10.63
CA THR A 182 5.64 1.65 -9.33
C THR A 182 4.57 2.74 -9.51
N ALA A 183 3.80 3.01 -8.47
CA ALA A 183 2.83 4.10 -8.52
C ALA A 183 3.51 5.46 -8.71
N GLU A 184 4.68 5.64 -8.12
CA GLU A 184 5.50 6.84 -8.24
C GLU A 184 5.86 7.15 -9.70
N GLU A 185 6.21 6.11 -10.46
CA GLU A 185 6.59 6.23 -11.88
C GLU A 185 5.39 6.36 -12.82
N TRP A 186 4.18 5.99 -12.35
CA TRP A 186 3.09 5.73 -13.28
C TRP A 186 1.84 6.57 -13.07
N ILE A 187 1.48 6.92 -11.81
CA ILE A 187 0.22 7.60 -11.52
C ILE A 187 0.33 8.95 -10.85
N THR A 188 1.53 9.43 -10.56
CA THR A 188 1.76 10.77 -9.99
C THR A 188 1.28 11.87 -10.94
N ASP A 189 1.19 13.09 -10.45
CA ASP A 189 0.80 14.23 -11.27
C ASP A 189 1.74 14.43 -12.45
N GLU A 190 3.04 14.26 -12.23
CA GLU A 190 4.06 14.37 -13.28
C GLU A 190 3.94 13.26 -14.34
N ALA A 191 3.65 12.03 -13.91
CA ALA A 191 3.58 10.87 -14.78
C ALA A 191 2.26 10.75 -15.56
N ALA A 192 1.14 11.17 -14.96
CA ALA A 192 -0.19 10.89 -15.48
C ALA A 192 -0.94 12.11 -16.03
N LEU A 193 -0.48 13.33 -15.73
CA LEU A 193 -1.12 14.56 -16.18
C LEU A 193 -0.26 15.28 -17.24
N ASN A 194 -0.93 15.99 -18.15
CA ASN A 194 -0.22 16.87 -19.05
C ASN A 194 0.40 18.06 -18.28
N LYS A 195 1.36 18.77 -18.88
CA LYS A 195 2.07 19.90 -18.26
C LYS A 195 1.16 20.99 -17.66
N LYS A 196 -0.08 21.11 -18.14
CA LYS A 196 -1.08 22.08 -17.65
C LYS A 196 -1.95 21.50 -16.52
N GLY A 197 -1.82 20.22 -16.17
CA GLY A 197 -2.66 19.55 -15.18
C GLY A 197 -4.13 19.42 -15.57
N THR A 198 -4.47 19.67 -16.83
CA THR A 198 -5.86 19.75 -17.30
C THR A 198 -6.39 18.45 -17.88
N ASN A 199 -5.50 17.55 -18.33
CA ASN A 199 -5.87 16.28 -18.96
C ASN A 199 -4.96 15.16 -18.50
N LEU A 200 -5.50 13.95 -18.47
CA LEU A 200 -4.75 12.73 -18.20
C LEU A 200 -4.13 12.20 -19.51
N TYR A 201 -2.91 11.68 -19.42
CA TYR A 201 -2.36 10.86 -20.47
C TYR A 201 -3.15 9.56 -20.62
N ARG A 202 -3.30 9.07 -21.83
CA ARG A 202 -4.17 7.92 -22.13
C ARG A 202 -3.82 6.68 -21.32
N LEU A 203 -2.55 6.28 -21.31
CA LEU A 203 -2.09 5.07 -20.64
C LEU A 203 -2.03 5.27 -19.11
N ASN A 204 -1.23 6.20 -18.63
CA ASN A 204 -1.04 6.46 -17.21
C ASN A 204 -2.34 6.90 -16.52
N GLY A 205 -3.18 7.65 -17.24
CA GLY A 205 -4.46 8.13 -16.75
C GLY A 205 -5.46 7.01 -16.44
N LYS A 206 -5.46 5.89 -17.20
CA LYS A 206 -6.33 4.75 -16.86
C LYS A 206 -5.90 4.09 -15.55
N PHE A 207 -4.58 3.95 -15.31
CA PHE A 207 -4.05 3.43 -14.06
C PHE A 207 -4.40 4.35 -12.89
N ARG A 208 -4.13 5.67 -13.04
CA ARG A 208 -4.46 6.66 -12.02
C ARG A 208 -5.94 6.61 -11.60
N LYS A 209 -6.86 6.64 -12.57
CA LYS A 209 -8.30 6.57 -12.30
C LYS A 209 -8.67 5.31 -11.54
N LYS A 210 -8.30 4.15 -12.06
CA LYS A 210 -8.67 2.87 -11.46
C LYS A 210 -8.05 2.67 -10.07
N THR A 211 -6.82 3.14 -9.85
CA THR A 211 -6.17 3.08 -8.54
C THR A 211 -6.88 3.95 -7.52
N ILE A 212 -7.23 5.18 -7.89
CA ILE A 212 -7.99 6.09 -7.00
C ILE A 212 -9.37 5.50 -6.69
N ASP A 213 -10.08 4.98 -7.71
CA ASP A 213 -11.39 4.34 -7.51
C ASP A 213 -11.27 3.13 -6.58
N ARG A 214 -10.27 2.29 -6.76
CA ARG A 214 -10.06 1.12 -5.92
C ARG A 214 -9.67 1.48 -4.49
N LYS A 215 -8.80 2.46 -4.31
CA LYS A 215 -8.45 3.02 -3.01
C LYS A 215 -9.70 3.53 -2.27
N ASP A 216 -10.58 4.28 -2.96
CA ASP A 216 -11.82 4.78 -2.37
C ASP A 216 -12.74 3.64 -1.96
N SER A 217 -12.85 2.60 -2.79
CA SER A 217 -13.62 1.39 -2.48
C SER A 217 -13.09 0.66 -1.24
N ILE A 218 -11.75 0.51 -1.13
CA ILE A 218 -11.11 -0.11 0.03
C ILE A 218 -11.38 0.72 1.28
N PHE A 219 -11.15 2.02 1.25
CA PHE A 219 -11.39 2.91 2.40
C PHE A 219 -12.86 2.97 2.81
N GLY A 220 -13.78 2.92 1.84
CA GLY A 220 -15.20 2.84 2.09
C GLY A 220 -15.61 1.55 2.80
N LEU A 221 -15.04 0.41 2.37
CA LEU A 221 -15.26 -0.88 3.02
C LEU A 221 -14.82 -0.86 4.50
N PHE A 222 -13.63 -0.30 4.78
CA PHE A 222 -13.15 -0.15 6.16
C PHE A 222 -14.08 0.71 7.00
N GLU A 223 -14.52 1.84 6.44
CA GLU A 223 -15.44 2.75 7.16
C GLU A 223 -16.75 2.06 7.48
N GLU A 224 -17.36 1.38 6.51
CA GLU A 224 -18.61 0.66 6.69
C GLU A 224 -18.49 -0.47 7.74
N GLU A 225 -17.47 -1.32 7.63
CA GLU A 225 -17.28 -2.48 8.51
C GLU A 225 -16.92 -2.07 9.96
N LEU A 226 -16.13 -1.00 10.13
CA LEU A 226 -15.70 -0.57 11.46
C LEU A 226 -16.71 0.30 12.18
N THR A 227 -17.56 1.03 11.44
CA THR A 227 -18.63 1.87 12.05
C THR A 227 -19.96 1.15 12.21
N ARG A 228 -20.11 -0.05 11.62
CA ARG A 228 -21.29 -0.89 11.82
C ARG A 228 -21.35 -1.36 13.28
N ASN A 229 -22.41 -1.01 13.97
CA ASN A 229 -22.72 -1.40 15.36
C ASN A 229 -23.13 -2.88 15.45
#